data_b6d6d833a799423a411bbce71dccf850
#
_entry.id   b6d6d833a799423a411bbce71dccf850
#
_cell.length_a   1.000
_cell.length_b   1.000
_cell.length_c   1.000
_cell.angle_alpha   90.00
_cell.angle_beta   90.00
_cell.angle_gamma   90.00
#
_symmetry.space_group_name_H-M   'P 1'
#
loop_
_entity.id
_entity.type
_entity.pdbx_description
1 polymer ?
#
loop_
_entity_poly.entity_id
_entity_poly.type
_entity_poly.pdbx_seq_one_letter_code
_entity_poly.pdbx_strand_id
1 'polypeptide(L)'
;VVEIDAASHNGVDDARELRERAGFAPARDRYKIFILDEAHMVTPQGFNALLKIVEEPPEHVMFIFATTEPDKVIGTIRSRTHHYPFRLVPKEVMGPYLEQICEDEHIEAEPGVLRLAMRAGGGSVRDTLSVLDQLMVGAVDGSIAYDSAVALLGFTPDALISEAIDA
;
A
#
# COMPACT_ATOMS: atom_id res chain seq x y z
N VAL A 1 -16.62 -7.73 5.76
CA VAL A 1 -15.20 -7.87 5.44
C VAL A 1 -14.46 -8.19 6.73
N VAL A 2 -13.48 -9.09 6.68
CA VAL A 2 -12.58 -9.45 7.78
C VAL A 2 -11.16 -9.28 7.26
N GLU A 3 -10.41 -8.38 7.87
CA GLU A 3 -9.02 -8.11 7.54
C GLU A 3 -8.11 -8.76 8.59
N ILE A 4 -7.06 -9.42 8.15
CA ILE A 4 -6.11 -10.17 8.96
C ILE A 4 -4.71 -9.78 8.51
N ASP A 5 -3.94 -9.21 9.42
CA ASP A 5 -2.52 -8.95 9.22
C ASP A 5 -1.74 -10.25 9.46
N ALA A 6 -1.18 -10.81 8.40
CA ALA A 6 -0.40 -12.04 8.48
C ALA A 6 0.96 -11.84 9.17
N ALA A 7 1.44 -10.62 9.37
CA ALA A 7 2.63 -10.40 10.17
C ALA A 7 2.40 -10.74 11.65
N SER A 8 1.17 -10.54 12.13
CA SER A 8 0.75 -10.83 13.52
C SER A 8 0.05 -12.17 13.68
N HIS A 9 -0.63 -12.66 12.62
CA HIS A 9 -1.48 -13.86 12.62
C HIS A 9 -1.09 -14.79 11.47
N ASN A 10 0.00 -15.54 11.61
CA ASN A 10 0.60 -16.32 10.55
C ASN A 10 0.63 -17.83 10.78
N GLY A 11 0.15 -18.28 11.92
CA GLY A 11 0.27 -19.65 12.38
C GLY A 11 -0.85 -20.59 11.89
N VAL A 12 -0.69 -21.86 12.24
CA VAL A 12 -1.68 -22.90 11.92
C VAL A 12 -3.00 -22.66 12.65
N ASP A 13 -2.95 -22.16 13.88
CA ASP A 13 -4.14 -21.97 14.70
C ASP A 13 -4.95 -20.77 14.19
N ASP A 14 -4.30 -19.68 13.77
CA ASP A 14 -4.94 -18.55 13.09
C ASP A 14 -5.64 -19.01 11.80
N ALA A 15 -4.96 -19.82 11.02
CA ALA A 15 -5.51 -20.39 9.79
C ALA A 15 -6.71 -21.31 10.03
N ARG A 16 -6.69 -22.08 11.11
CA ARG A 16 -7.82 -22.93 11.52
C ARG A 16 -9.03 -22.10 11.96
N GLU A 17 -8.80 -21.07 12.77
CA GLU A 17 -9.86 -20.14 13.17
C GLU A 17 -10.49 -19.47 11.96
N LEU A 18 -9.68 -18.96 11.02
CA LEU A 18 -10.16 -18.38 9.78
C LEU A 18 -11.03 -19.35 9.00
N ARG A 19 -10.57 -20.60 8.86
CA ARG A 19 -11.31 -21.65 8.16
C ARG A 19 -12.67 -21.94 8.82
N GLU A 20 -12.71 -22.02 10.15
CA GLU A 20 -13.95 -22.23 10.89
C GLU A 20 -14.91 -21.05 10.68
N ARG A 21 -14.41 -19.82 10.80
CA ARG A 21 -15.19 -18.59 10.54
C ARG A 21 -15.72 -18.54 9.10
N ALA A 22 -14.97 -19.01 8.13
CA ALA A 22 -15.37 -19.03 6.72
C ALA A 22 -16.51 -20.02 6.43
N GLY A 23 -16.64 -21.09 7.23
CA GLY A 23 -17.74 -22.06 7.12
C GLY A 23 -19.12 -21.48 7.43
N PHE A 24 -19.21 -20.38 8.15
CA PHE A 24 -20.48 -19.73 8.50
C PHE A 24 -20.85 -18.65 7.49
N ALA A 25 -22.07 -18.68 6.99
CA ALA A 25 -22.60 -17.65 6.11
C ALA A 25 -22.66 -16.28 6.81
N PRO A 26 -22.53 -15.17 6.08
CA PRO A 26 -22.68 -13.83 6.64
C PRO A 26 -24.13 -13.59 7.06
N ALA A 27 -24.34 -12.83 8.15
CA ALA A 27 -25.66 -12.60 8.69
C ALA A 27 -26.52 -11.60 7.86
N ARG A 28 -25.91 -10.70 7.10
CA ARG A 28 -26.56 -9.60 6.37
C ARG A 28 -26.15 -9.49 4.92
N ASP A 29 -24.86 -9.75 4.61
CA ASP A 29 -24.29 -9.50 3.30
C ASP A 29 -24.31 -10.76 2.41
N ARG A 30 -24.12 -10.56 1.10
CA ARG A 30 -24.04 -11.69 0.17
C ARG A 30 -22.75 -12.48 0.31
N TYR A 31 -21.64 -11.77 0.61
CA TYR A 31 -20.31 -12.33 0.68
C TYR A 31 -19.64 -12.08 2.00
N LYS A 32 -18.81 -13.02 2.42
CA LYS A 32 -17.85 -12.90 3.50
C LYS A 32 -16.47 -12.83 2.90
N ILE A 33 -15.85 -11.64 2.98
CA ILE A 33 -14.56 -11.36 2.35
C ILE A 33 -13.48 -11.40 3.42
N PHE A 34 -12.47 -12.23 3.20
CA PHE A 34 -11.26 -12.29 4.02
C PHE A 34 -10.11 -11.65 3.26
N ILE A 35 -9.51 -10.62 3.84
CA ILE A 35 -8.31 -9.97 3.33
C ILE A 35 -7.16 -10.40 4.22
N LEU A 36 -6.17 -11.10 3.65
CA LEU A 36 -4.92 -11.43 4.31
C LEU A 36 -3.86 -10.44 3.81
N ASP A 37 -3.56 -9.47 4.65
CA ASP A 37 -2.49 -8.52 4.36
C ASP A 37 -1.13 -9.13 4.71
N GLU A 38 -0.08 -8.72 3.97
CA GLU A 38 1.26 -9.29 4.03
C GLU A 38 1.27 -10.83 3.95
N ALA A 39 0.46 -11.36 3.03
CA ALA A 39 0.20 -12.80 2.91
C ALA A 39 1.47 -13.66 2.78
N HIS A 40 2.59 -13.10 2.32
CA HIS A 40 3.88 -13.78 2.27
C HIS A 40 4.45 -14.12 3.67
N MET A 41 3.92 -13.52 4.74
CA MET A 41 4.29 -13.81 6.12
C MET A 41 3.59 -15.05 6.69
N VAL A 42 2.54 -15.55 6.03
CA VAL A 42 1.86 -16.79 6.45
C VAL A 42 2.83 -17.97 6.35
N THR A 43 2.97 -18.72 7.43
CA THR A 43 3.85 -19.91 7.43
C THR A 43 3.37 -20.96 6.43
N PRO A 44 4.27 -21.82 5.89
CA PRO A 44 3.86 -22.92 5.02
C PRO A 44 2.80 -23.82 5.65
N GLN A 45 2.87 -24.06 6.95
CA GLN A 45 1.89 -24.84 7.70
C GLN A 45 0.55 -24.11 7.81
N GLY A 46 0.55 -22.77 8.01
CA GLY A 46 -0.63 -21.93 7.98
C GLY A 46 -1.32 -21.97 6.61
N PHE A 47 -0.56 -21.78 5.54
CA PHE A 47 -1.09 -21.93 4.19
C PHE A 47 -1.69 -23.32 3.92
N ASN A 48 -1.03 -24.40 4.36
CA ASN A 48 -1.55 -25.75 4.21
C ASN A 48 -2.89 -25.94 4.94
N ALA A 49 -3.09 -25.28 6.10
CA ALA A 49 -4.36 -25.30 6.81
C ALA A 49 -5.49 -24.58 6.07
N LEU A 50 -5.14 -23.57 5.24
CA LEU A 50 -6.07 -22.80 4.41
C LEU A 50 -6.36 -23.45 3.04
N LEU A 51 -5.48 -24.32 2.55
CA LEU A 51 -5.56 -24.84 1.17
C LEU A 51 -6.95 -25.34 0.82
N LYS A 52 -7.55 -26.18 1.69
CA LYS A 52 -8.85 -26.80 1.39
C LYS A 52 -9.95 -25.77 1.14
N ILE A 53 -9.98 -24.67 1.93
CA ILE A 53 -11.03 -23.65 1.79
C ILE A 53 -10.71 -22.64 0.68
N VAL A 54 -9.45 -22.50 0.29
CA VAL A 54 -9.05 -21.70 -0.86
C VAL A 54 -9.26 -22.46 -2.18
N GLU A 55 -9.10 -23.79 -2.16
CA GLU A 55 -9.35 -24.67 -3.31
C GLU A 55 -10.83 -24.79 -3.63
N GLU A 56 -11.65 -24.97 -2.61
CA GLU A 56 -13.09 -25.16 -2.70
C GLU A 56 -13.81 -24.20 -1.73
N PRO A 57 -13.78 -22.88 -2.00
CA PRO A 57 -14.43 -21.92 -1.12
C PRO A 57 -15.95 -22.08 -1.17
N PRO A 58 -16.65 -21.91 -0.02
CA PRO A 58 -18.10 -21.79 -0.04
C PRO A 58 -18.53 -20.63 -0.95
N GLU A 59 -19.68 -20.73 -1.59
CA GLU A 59 -20.19 -19.75 -2.57
C GLU A 59 -20.25 -18.31 -2.02
N HIS A 60 -20.38 -18.16 -0.71
CA HIS A 60 -20.43 -16.88 -0.01
C HIS A 60 -19.07 -16.36 0.46
N VAL A 61 -17.97 -17.08 0.18
CA VAL A 61 -16.61 -16.72 0.66
C VAL A 61 -15.73 -16.23 -0.48
N MET A 62 -15.02 -15.16 -0.22
CA MET A 62 -13.99 -14.60 -1.10
C MET A 62 -12.69 -14.35 -0.31
N PHE A 63 -11.56 -14.74 -0.89
CA PHE A 63 -10.23 -14.46 -0.34
C PHE A 63 -9.50 -13.43 -1.18
N ILE A 64 -8.87 -12.48 -0.52
CA ILE A 64 -7.95 -11.50 -1.10
C ILE A 64 -6.63 -11.63 -0.35
N PHE A 65 -5.58 -11.97 -1.08
CA PHE A 65 -4.22 -12.04 -0.55
C PHE A 65 -3.46 -10.82 -1.03
N ALA A 66 -3.15 -9.89 -0.12
CA ALA A 66 -2.32 -8.74 -0.40
C ALA A 66 -0.87 -9.05 -0.01
N THR A 67 0.08 -8.73 -0.86
CA THR A 67 1.50 -9.00 -0.60
C THR A 67 2.40 -8.09 -1.40
N THR A 68 3.52 -7.70 -0.81
CA THR A 68 4.64 -7.03 -1.49
C THR A 68 5.60 -8.03 -2.14
N GLU A 69 5.51 -9.33 -1.77
CA GLU A 69 6.41 -10.39 -2.24
C GLU A 69 5.63 -11.60 -2.79
N PRO A 70 5.00 -11.47 -3.97
CA PRO A 70 4.13 -12.52 -4.52
C PRO A 70 4.85 -13.86 -4.70
N ASP A 71 6.15 -13.86 -4.95
CA ASP A 71 6.94 -15.09 -5.15
C ASP A 71 7.12 -15.91 -3.86
N LYS A 72 6.98 -15.29 -2.70
CA LYS A 72 7.01 -15.99 -1.41
C LYS A 72 5.67 -16.65 -1.05
N VAL A 73 4.57 -16.26 -1.68
CA VAL A 73 3.29 -16.95 -1.52
C VAL A 73 3.37 -18.31 -2.20
N ILE A 74 2.94 -19.37 -1.49
CA ILE A 74 3.07 -20.74 -2.01
C ILE A 74 2.38 -20.93 -3.35
N GLY A 75 2.99 -21.71 -4.24
CA GLY A 75 2.54 -21.92 -5.62
C GLY A 75 1.12 -22.45 -5.73
N THR A 76 0.67 -23.26 -4.77
CA THR A 76 -0.69 -23.80 -4.71
C THR A 76 -1.76 -22.74 -4.50
N ILE A 77 -1.49 -21.67 -3.75
CA ILE A 77 -2.37 -20.50 -3.61
C ILE A 77 -2.32 -19.67 -4.89
N ARG A 78 -1.11 -19.34 -5.39
CA ARG A 78 -0.95 -18.54 -6.61
C ARG A 78 -1.63 -19.13 -7.83
N SER A 79 -1.61 -20.44 -7.97
CA SER A 79 -2.24 -21.14 -9.12
C SER A 79 -3.77 -21.10 -9.11
N ARG A 80 -4.39 -20.74 -7.96
CA ARG A 80 -5.84 -20.70 -7.76
C ARG A 80 -6.40 -19.30 -7.57
N THR A 81 -5.54 -18.30 -7.68
CA THR A 81 -5.89 -16.89 -7.51
C THR A 81 -5.56 -16.08 -8.76
N HIS A 82 -6.35 -15.05 -9.02
CA HIS A 82 -6.01 -14.05 -10.02
C HIS A 82 -4.98 -13.09 -9.43
N HIS A 83 -3.94 -12.79 -10.20
CA HIS A 83 -2.90 -11.85 -9.80
C HIS A 83 -3.17 -10.47 -10.42
N TYR A 84 -3.28 -9.47 -9.56
CA TYR A 84 -3.47 -8.06 -9.91
C TYR A 84 -2.26 -7.25 -9.43
N PRO A 85 -1.27 -6.97 -10.30
CA PRO A 85 -0.10 -6.20 -9.90
C PRO A 85 -0.44 -4.72 -9.78
N PHE A 86 -0.17 -4.13 -8.62
CA PHE A 86 -0.20 -2.69 -8.38
C PHE A 86 1.21 -2.14 -8.52
N ARG A 87 1.44 -1.31 -9.53
CA ARG A 87 2.75 -0.73 -9.82
C ARG A 87 2.88 0.64 -9.15
N LEU A 88 4.12 1.11 -9.03
CA LEU A 88 4.41 2.49 -8.65
C LEU A 88 3.73 3.46 -9.62
N VAL A 89 3.25 4.57 -9.08
CA VAL A 89 2.54 5.59 -9.87
C VAL A 89 3.55 6.49 -10.58
N PRO A 90 3.43 6.67 -11.92
CA PRO A 90 4.29 7.57 -12.68
C PRO A 90 4.15 9.03 -12.21
N LYS A 91 5.22 9.82 -12.38
CA LYS A 91 5.26 11.24 -11.97
C LYS A 91 4.16 12.07 -12.66
N GLU A 92 3.85 11.75 -13.91
CA GLU A 92 2.83 12.42 -14.73
C GLU A 92 1.41 12.27 -14.19
N VAL A 93 1.17 11.20 -13.42
CA VAL A 93 -0.10 10.93 -12.73
C VAL A 93 -0.07 11.45 -11.31
N MET A 94 1.05 11.27 -10.62
CA MET A 94 1.20 11.67 -9.22
C MET A 94 1.18 13.21 -9.08
N GLY A 95 1.85 13.94 -9.98
CA GLY A 95 1.94 15.41 -9.90
C GLY A 95 0.59 16.11 -9.83
N PRO A 96 -0.30 15.95 -10.81
CA PRO A 96 -1.65 16.53 -10.79
C PRO A 96 -2.48 16.10 -9.57
N TYR A 97 -2.29 14.89 -9.07
CA TYR A 97 -2.96 14.42 -7.87
C TYR A 97 -2.50 15.17 -6.60
N LEU A 98 -1.19 15.42 -6.47
CA LEU A 98 -0.67 16.21 -5.34
C LEU A 98 -1.09 17.68 -5.44
N GLU A 99 -1.13 18.25 -6.65
CA GLU A 99 -1.64 19.61 -6.88
C GLU A 99 -3.08 19.74 -6.40
N GLN A 100 -3.93 18.78 -6.76
CA GLN A 100 -5.33 18.75 -6.31
C GLN A 100 -5.44 18.69 -4.78
N ILE A 101 -4.61 17.89 -4.10
CA ILE A 101 -4.61 17.80 -2.64
C ILE A 101 -4.20 19.14 -2.03
N CYS A 102 -3.18 19.81 -2.56
CA CYS A 102 -2.76 21.13 -2.08
C CYS A 102 -3.88 22.16 -2.25
N GLU A 103 -4.60 22.15 -3.36
CA GLU A 103 -5.75 23.01 -3.60
C GLU A 103 -6.88 22.74 -2.60
N ASP A 104 -7.22 21.47 -2.36
CA ASP A 104 -8.28 21.07 -1.43
C ASP A 104 -7.95 21.46 0.03
N GLU A 105 -6.68 21.40 0.41
CA GLU A 105 -6.18 21.79 1.73
C GLU A 105 -5.84 23.31 1.82
N HIS A 106 -6.05 24.06 0.74
CA HIS A 106 -5.75 25.52 0.67
C HIS A 106 -4.29 25.85 0.99
N ILE A 107 -3.37 25.02 0.52
CA ILE A 107 -1.91 25.20 0.69
C ILE A 107 -1.28 25.44 -0.68
N GLU A 108 -0.45 26.49 -0.76
CA GLU A 108 0.33 26.78 -1.94
C GLU A 108 1.72 26.13 -1.83
N ALA A 109 2.12 25.36 -2.83
CA ALA A 109 3.45 24.77 -2.90
C ALA A 109 4.32 25.56 -3.90
N GLU A 110 5.46 26.08 -3.43
CA GLU A 110 6.42 26.74 -4.33
C GLU A 110 6.88 25.80 -5.47
N PRO A 111 7.29 26.37 -6.62
CA PRO A 111 7.78 25.57 -7.75
C PRO A 111 8.88 24.58 -7.34
N GLY A 112 8.66 23.30 -7.62
CA GLY A 112 9.61 22.23 -7.31
C GLY A 112 9.32 21.45 -6.03
N VAL A 113 8.54 21.97 -5.09
CA VAL A 113 8.19 21.28 -3.82
C VAL A 113 7.54 19.92 -4.08
N LEU A 114 6.53 19.88 -4.95
CA LEU A 114 5.85 18.61 -5.27
C LEU A 114 6.77 17.61 -5.96
N ARG A 115 7.75 18.07 -6.74
CA ARG A 115 8.77 17.18 -7.31
C ARG A 115 9.67 16.57 -6.25
N LEU A 116 10.03 17.34 -5.21
CA LEU A 116 10.77 16.80 -4.06
C LEU A 116 9.95 15.74 -3.32
N ALA A 117 8.65 16.00 -3.09
CA ALA A 117 7.75 15.03 -2.46
C ALA A 117 7.64 13.72 -3.28
N MET A 118 7.42 13.82 -4.59
CA MET A 118 7.37 12.66 -5.49
C MET A 118 8.68 11.87 -5.52
N ARG A 119 9.83 12.57 -5.48
CA ARG A 119 11.15 11.94 -5.44
C ARG A 119 11.33 11.16 -4.13
N ALA A 120 11.01 11.78 -3.00
CA ALA A 120 11.12 11.14 -1.69
C ALA A 120 10.19 9.93 -1.55
N GLY A 121 8.97 10.00 -2.11
CA GLY A 121 7.98 8.92 -2.09
C GLY A 121 8.23 7.80 -3.10
N GLY A 122 9.16 7.97 -4.06
CA GLY A 122 9.61 6.93 -4.98
C GLY A 122 8.50 6.29 -5.85
N GLY A 123 7.36 6.98 -6.05
CA GLY A 123 6.21 6.48 -6.80
C GLY A 123 5.19 5.70 -5.95
N SER A 124 5.46 5.49 -4.66
CA SER A 124 4.48 5.00 -3.69
C SER A 124 3.52 6.14 -3.33
N VAL A 125 2.22 5.93 -3.51
CA VAL A 125 1.19 6.91 -3.10
C VAL A 125 1.25 7.17 -1.61
N ARG A 126 1.31 6.11 -0.79
CA ARG A 126 1.37 6.21 0.67
C ARG A 126 2.57 7.07 1.12
N ASP A 127 3.77 6.75 0.62
CA ASP A 127 4.98 7.43 1.05
C ASP A 127 5.01 8.87 0.54
N THR A 128 4.59 9.11 -0.70
CA THR A 128 4.48 10.45 -1.26
C THR A 128 3.51 11.32 -0.47
N LEU A 129 2.34 10.79 -0.10
CA LEU A 129 1.37 11.51 0.71
C LEU A 129 1.88 11.77 2.13
N SER A 130 2.58 10.81 2.73
CA SER A 130 3.20 11.00 4.05
C SER A 130 4.25 12.10 4.03
N VAL A 131 5.04 12.17 2.95
CA VAL A 131 6.00 13.27 2.74
C VAL A 131 5.29 14.59 2.55
N LEU A 132 4.24 14.64 1.72
CA LEU A 132 3.47 15.86 1.49
C LEU A 132 2.83 16.37 2.79
N ASP A 133 2.25 15.50 3.60
CA ASP A 133 1.68 15.83 4.90
C ASP A 133 2.72 16.48 5.83
N GLN A 134 3.94 15.92 5.89
CA GLN A 134 5.03 16.51 6.66
C GLN A 134 5.42 17.91 6.15
N LEU A 135 5.43 18.12 4.84
CA LEU A 135 5.71 19.42 4.24
C LEU A 135 4.60 20.42 4.56
N MET A 136 3.33 20.01 4.52
CA MET A 136 2.16 20.83 4.85
C MET A 136 2.18 21.29 6.31
N VAL A 137 2.58 20.42 7.24
CA VAL A 137 2.76 20.80 8.66
C VAL A 137 3.82 21.91 8.83
N GLY A 138 4.82 21.95 7.97
CA GLY A 138 5.85 22.98 7.93
C GLY A 138 5.50 24.24 7.15
N ALA A 139 4.28 24.33 6.59
CA ALA A 139 3.85 25.50 5.81
C ALA A 139 3.75 26.76 6.71
N VAL A 140 4.16 27.89 6.15
CA VAL A 140 4.06 29.21 6.79
C VAL A 140 3.10 30.06 5.96
N ASP A 141 2.13 30.67 6.61
CA ASP A 141 1.09 31.50 5.95
C ASP A 141 0.40 30.78 4.78
N GLY A 142 0.20 29.46 4.89
CA GLY A 142 -0.44 28.65 3.86
C GLY A 142 0.45 28.30 2.67
N SER A 143 1.76 28.53 2.77
CA SER A 143 2.71 28.22 1.68
C SER A 143 3.86 27.31 2.15
N ILE A 144 4.24 26.37 1.28
CA ILE A 144 5.41 25.50 1.48
C ILE A 144 6.57 26.05 0.66
N ALA A 145 7.56 26.62 1.35
CA ALA A 145 8.78 27.14 0.70
C ALA A 145 9.69 25.98 0.24
N TYR A 146 10.31 26.15 -0.93
CA TYR A 146 11.21 25.17 -1.52
C TYR A 146 12.42 24.85 -0.61
N ASP A 147 13.06 25.89 -0.06
CA ASP A 147 14.24 25.72 0.81
C ASP A 147 13.88 24.96 2.10
N SER A 148 12.70 25.19 2.65
CA SER A 148 12.18 24.46 3.80
C SER A 148 11.93 22.98 3.47
N ALA A 149 11.39 22.69 2.29
CA ALA A 149 11.18 21.32 1.82
C ALA A 149 12.52 20.59 1.60
N VAL A 150 13.52 21.24 1.01
CA VAL A 150 14.87 20.69 0.84
C VAL A 150 15.50 20.35 2.19
N ALA A 151 15.42 21.28 3.14
CA ALA A 151 15.99 21.08 4.47
C ALA A 151 15.30 19.95 5.25
N LEU A 152 13.97 19.89 5.20
CA LEU A 152 13.17 18.88 5.90
C LEU A 152 13.41 17.46 5.33
N LEU A 153 13.52 17.34 4.02
CA LEU A 153 13.72 16.05 3.35
C LEU A 153 15.19 15.61 3.30
N GLY A 154 16.12 16.45 3.76
CA GLY A 154 17.55 16.13 3.82
C GLY A 154 18.22 16.01 2.45
N PHE A 155 17.65 16.63 1.40
CA PHE A 155 18.32 16.67 0.10
C PHE A 155 19.54 17.58 0.13
N THR A 156 20.67 17.09 -0.38
CA THR A 156 21.87 17.89 -0.57
C THR A 156 21.85 18.61 -1.92
N PRO A 157 22.46 19.80 -2.06
CA PRO A 157 22.59 20.49 -3.34
C PRO A 157 23.16 19.60 -4.47
N ASP A 158 24.13 18.76 -4.15
CA ASP A 158 24.75 17.84 -5.11
C ASP A 158 23.77 16.80 -5.65
N ALA A 159 22.85 16.33 -4.83
CA ALA A 159 21.78 15.40 -5.27
C ALA A 159 20.76 16.05 -6.20
N LEU A 160 20.56 17.37 -6.09
CA LEU A 160 19.67 18.16 -6.96
C LEU A 160 20.36 18.54 -8.29
N ILE A 161 21.68 18.72 -8.29
CA ILE A 161 22.47 19.05 -9.48
C ILE A 161 22.58 17.85 -10.41
N SER A 162 22.75 16.62 -9.91
CA SER A 162 22.82 15.41 -10.73
C SER A 162 21.56 15.20 -11.59
N GLU A 163 20.39 15.58 -11.09
CA GLU A 163 19.13 15.42 -11.83
C GLU A 163 18.97 16.47 -12.97
N ALA A 164 19.59 17.63 -12.84
CA ALA A 164 19.59 18.66 -13.89
C ALA A 164 20.51 18.31 -15.08
N ILE A 165 21.40 17.33 -14.89
CA ILE A 165 22.32 16.84 -15.93
C ILE A 165 21.73 15.64 -16.69
N ASP A 166 20.85 14.87 -16.05
CA ASP A 166 20.23 13.65 -16.59
C ASP A 166 18.85 13.90 -17.21
N ALA A 167 18.35 15.12 -17.23
CA ALA A 167 17.06 15.55 -17.80
C ALA A 167 17.25 16.23 -19.17
#